data_d2abbd6befeb3c6d1af6d062225bde70
#
_entry.id   d2abbd6befeb3c6d1af6d062225bde70
#
_cell.length_a   1.000
_cell.length_b   1.000
_cell.length_c   1.000
_cell.angle_alpha   90.00
_cell.angle_beta   90.00
_cell.angle_gamma   90.00
#
_symmetry.space_group_name_H-M   'P 1'
#
loop_
_entity.id
_entity.type
_entity.pdbx_description
1 polymer ?
#
loop_
_entity_poly.entity_id
_entity_poly.type
_entity_poly.pdbx_seq_one_letter_code
_entity_poly.pdbx_strand_id
1 'polypeptide(L)'
;MSFYVSEPLTTPPATFETPLQQLIYETFVSAGIPFSRVDTDPGITMEDCAHISARIGVQIVKTIFVCNRQQTEFYLYVTSHDRPFVTREFCGALGIPRVSFASADKLWELTGVRVGATTILSAVWPACAGVHLVMDASIASAEWFACTDGTPTCFVKFKTVDLLEKYLIGKEVTLI
;
A
#
# COMPACT_ATOMS: atom_id res chain seq x y z
N MET A 1 16.40 -4.94 22.43
CA MET A 1 14.97 -4.59 22.57
C MET A 1 14.18 -5.35 21.54
N SER A 2 13.01 -5.85 21.92
CA SER A 2 12.11 -6.49 20.97
C SER A 2 11.36 -5.44 20.14
N PHE A 3 11.10 -5.76 18.89
CA PHE A 3 10.27 -4.93 18.00
C PHE A 3 8.85 -4.79 18.58
N TYR A 4 8.38 -3.56 18.72
CA TYR A 4 7.07 -3.30 19.30
C TYR A 4 5.96 -3.42 18.25
N VAL A 5 4.89 -4.11 18.63
CA VAL A 5 3.62 -4.14 17.88
C VAL A 5 2.49 -4.08 18.92
N SER A 6 1.59 -3.12 18.76
CA SER A 6 0.45 -2.96 19.68
C SER A 6 -0.57 -4.10 19.55
N GLU A 7 -1.52 -4.16 20.48
CA GLU A 7 -2.76 -4.90 20.25
C GLU A 7 -3.55 -4.25 19.09
N PRO A 8 -4.38 -5.01 18.36
CA PRO A 8 -5.21 -4.45 17.29
C PRO A 8 -6.18 -3.39 17.80
N LEU A 9 -6.27 -2.29 17.06
CA LEU A 9 -7.17 -1.17 17.33
C LEU A 9 -8.14 -1.02 16.15
N THR A 10 -9.39 -0.69 16.43
CA THR A 10 -10.43 -0.55 15.39
C THR A 10 -10.85 0.90 15.15
N THR A 11 -10.13 1.84 15.74
CA THR A 11 -10.35 3.29 15.59
C THR A 11 -9.19 3.94 14.85
N PRO A 12 -9.40 5.05 14.14
CA PRO A 12 -8.30 5.83 13.57
C PRO A 12 -7.30 6.27 14.65
N PRO A 13 -6.04 6.56 14.28
CA PRO A 13 -5.09 7.18 15.20
C PRO A 13 -5.63 8.49 15.78
N ALA A 14 -5.29 8.78 17.04
CA ALA A 14 -5.70 10.02 17.70
C ALA A 14 -5.08 11.27 17.03
N THR A 15 -3.87 11.12 16.48
CA THR A 15 -3.18 12.14 15.70
C THR A 15 -2.60 11.50 14.43
N PHE A 16 -2.48 12.28 13.36
CA PHE A 16 -1.95 11.81 12.08
C PHE A 16 -0.55 12.35 11.83
N GLU A 17 0.33 11.50 11.32
CA GLU A 17 1.70 11.87 10.98
C GLU A 17 1.80 12.59 9.64
N THR A 18 0.87 12.31 8.70
CA THR A 18 0.88 12.90 7.37
C THR A 18 -0.54 13.25 6.91
N PRO A 19 -0.69 14.21 5.97
CA PRO A 19 -2.00 14.49 5.37
C PRO A 19 -2.63 13.27 4.67
N LEU A 20 -1.82 12.42 4.04
CA LEU A 20 -2.30 11.19 3.41
C LEU A 20 -2.88 10.24 4.45
N GLN A 21 -2.20 10.01 5.57
CA GLN A 21 -2.70 9.14 6.64
C GLN A 21 -4.09 9.57 7.09
N GLN A 22 -4.28 10.86 7.30
CA GLN A 22 -5.59 11.41 7.66
C GLN A 22 -6.65 11.10 6.59
N LEU A 23 -6.33 11.35 5.34
CA LEU A 23 -7.24 11.09 4.22
C LEU A 23 -7.60 9.61 4.08
N ILE A 24 -6.66 8.72 4.33
CA ILE A 24 -6.89 7.26 4.31
C ILE A 24 -7.96 6.88 5.35
N TYR A 25 -7.82 7.31 6.60
CA TYR A 25 -8.79 6.95 7.64
C TYR A 25 -10.13 7.66 7.45
N GLU A 26 -10.15 8.88 6.97
CA GLU A 26 -11.39 9.56 6.57
C GLU A 26 -12.11 8.77 5.48
N THR A 27 -11.37 8.21 4.53
CA THR A 27 -11.94 7.37 3.47
C THR A 27 -12.50 6.06 4.02
N PHE A 28 -11.78 5.37 4.92
CA PHE A 28 -12.31 4.17 5.59
C PHE A 28 -13.63 4.46 6.30
N VAL A 29 -13.68 5.52 7.06
CA VAL A 29 -14.88 5.89 7.84
C VAL A 29 -16.05 6.27 6.90
N SER A 30 -15.81 7.13 5.92
CA SER A 30 -16.85 7.59 5.00
C SER A 30 -17.37 6.47 4.08
N ALA A 31 -16.52 5.54 3.68
CA ALA A 31 -16.93 4.39 2.87
C ALA A 31 -17.52 3.24 3.70
N GLY A 32 -17.52 3.34 5.02
CA GLY A 32 -18.03 2.30 5.90
C GLY A 32 -17.21 1.00 5.86
N ILE A 33 -15.88 1.11 5.72
CA ILE A 33 -14.98 -0.03 5.66
C ILE A 33 -14.50 -0.38 7.07
N PRO A 34 -14.88 -1.55 7.61
CA PRO A 34 -14.33 -2.02 8.88
C PRO A 34 -12.84 -2.33 8.73
N PHE A 35 -12.05 -1.91 9.69
CA PHE A 35 -10.61 -2.16 9.70
C PHE A 35 -10.10 -2.44 11.12
N SER A 36 -8.95 -3.07 11.19
CA SER A 36 -8.13 -3.11 12.40
C SER A 36 -6.72 -2.62 12.05
N ARG A 37 -6.06 -1.99 13.00
CA ARG A 37 -4.70 -1.49 12.82
C ARG A 37 -3.82 -1.80 14.01
N VAL A 38 -2.53 -1.80 13.80
CA VAL A 38 -1.53 -1.92 14.87
C VAL A 38 -0.54 -0.76 14.75
N ASP A 39 -0.18 -0.19 15.88
CA ASP A 39 0.92 0.75 15.99
C ASP A 39 2.21 -0.03 16.26
N THR A 40 3.30 0.37 15.63
CA THR A 40 4.56 -0.39 15.67
C THR A 40 5.75 0.55 15.78
N ASP A 41 6.91 -0.03 16.14
CA ASP A 41 8.18 0.59 15.78
C ASP A 41 8.29 0.65 14.25
N PRO A 42 9.16 1.49 13.67
CA PRO A 42 9.29 1.56 12.22
C PRO A 42 9.57 0.20 11.59
N GLY A 43 8.64 -0.27 10.73
CA GLY A 43 8.74 -1.56 10.03
C GLY A 43 9.65 -1.45 8.82
N ILE A 44 10.94 -1.69 8.99
CA ILE A 44 11.97 -1.47 7.97
C ILE A 44 12.47 -2.80 7.39
N THR A 45 12.65 -3.82 8.25
CA THR A 45 13.23 -5.11 7.84
C THR A 45 12.15 -6.14 7.53
N MET A 46 12.54 -7.23 6.86
CA MET A 46 11.64 -8.37 6.64
C MET A 46 11.24 -9.04 7.96
N GLU A 47 12.13 -9.04 8.95
CA GLU A 47 11.83 -9.56 10.28
C GLU A 47 10.78 -8.70 10.99
N ASP A 48 10.90 -7.37 10.91
CA ASP A 48 9.88 -6.44 11.43
C ASP A 48 8.52 -6.73 10.80
N CYS A 49 8.48 -6.89 9.49
CA CYS A 49 7.26 -7.20 8.75
C CYS A 49 6.66 -8.56 9.14
N ALA A 50 7.49 -9.54 9.45
CA ALA A 50 7.03 -10.84 9.96
C ALA A 50 6.37 -10.70 11.34
N HIS A 51 6.93 -9.88 12.23
CA HIS A 51 6.32 -9.59 13.53
C HIS A 51 4.96 -8.88 13.39
N ILE A 52 4.87 -7.92 12.47
CA ILE A 52 3.61 -7.22 12.18
C ILE A 52 2.57 -8.19 11.64
N SER A 53 2.94 -8.99 10.64
CA SER A 53 2.04 -9.99 10.02
C SER A 53 1.53 -11.01 11.04
N ALA A 54 2.38 -11.46 11.94
CA ALA A 54 1.99 -12.38 13.00
C ALA A 54 0.95 -11.78 13.95
N ARG A 55 1.11 -10.50 14.32
CA ARG A 55 0.16 -9.81 15.20
C ARG A 55 -1.17 -9.53 14.51
N ILE A 56 -1.13 -9.08 13.28
CA ILE A 56 -2.33 -8.71 12.52
C ILE A 56 -3.06 -9.92 11.93
N GLY A 57 -2.38 -11.07 11.85
CA GLY A 57 -2.95 -12.34 11.38
C GLY A 57 -3.05 -12.48 9.87
N VAL A 58 -2.42 -11.58 9.11
CA VAL A 58 -2.37 -11.58 7.65
C VAL A 58 -1.00 -11.10 7.21
N GLN A 59 -0.43 -11.72 6.18
CA GLN A 59 0.82 -11.22 5.62
C GLN A 59 0.61 -9.84 5.01
N ILE A 60 1.39 -8.85 5.43
CA ILE A 60 1.35 -7.52 4.82
C ILE A 60 1.88 -7.60 3.39
N VAL A 61 1.25 -6.84 2.49
CA VAL A 61 1.68 -6.77 1.10
C VAL A 61 2.85 -5.81 0.92
N LYS A 62 3.52 -5.94 -0.20
CA LYS A 62 4.54 -5.01 -0.67
C LYS A 62 3.96 -4.17 -1.80
N THR A 63 4.14 -2.85 -1.74
CA THR A 63 3.75 -1.94 -2.80
C THR A 63 4.97 -1.25 -3.36
N ILE A 64 5.10 -1.27 -4.68
CA ILE A 64 6.26 -0.76 -5.41
C ILE A 64 5.81 0.39 -6.30
N PHE A 65 6.60 1.47 -6.33
CA PHE A 65 6.31 2.64 -7.15
C PHE A 65 7.39 2.81 -8.21
N VAL A 66 7.00 2.61 -9.46
CA VAL A 66 7.89 2.62 -10.62
C VAL A 66 7.39 3.55 -11.70
N CYS A 67 8.26 3.95 -12.62
CA CYS A 67 7.92 4.81 -13.73
C CYS A 67 8.67 4.42 -15.00
N ASN A 68 8.17 4.88 -16.14
CA ASN A 68 8.87 4.77 -17.43
C ASN A 68 10.10 5.69 -17.47
N ARG A 69 10.93 5.52 -18.47
CA ARG A 69 12.16 6.32 -18.64
C ARG A 69 11.90 7.81 -18.71
N GLN A 70 10.81 8.22 -19.35
CA GLN A 70 10.44 9.63 -19.52
C GLN A 70 9.81 10.25 -18.28
N GLN A 71 9.52 9.45 -17.24
CA GLN A 71 8.82 9.88 -16.02
C GLN A 71 7.46 10.53 -16.33
N THR A 72 6.74 9.96 -17.29
CA THR A 72 5.40 10.38 -17.69
C THR A 72 4.32 9.37 -17.30
N GLU A 73 4.70 8.10 -17.11
CA GLU A 73 3.81 7.02 -16.71
C GLU A 73 4.31 6.42 -15.38
N PHE A 74 3.43 6.37 -14.39
CA PHE A 74 3.74 5.90 -13.05
C PHE A 74 2.83 4.75 -12.67
N TYR A 75 3.35 3.79 -11.91
CA TYR A 75 2.67 2.56 -11.52
C TYR A 75 2.84 2.31 -10.03
N LEU A 76 1.71 2.10 -9.33
CA LEU A 76 1.70 1.48 -8.00
C LEU A 76 1.39 0.01 -8.18
N TYR A 77 2.32 -0.86 -7.80
CA TYR A 77 2.19 -2.30 -7.96
C TYR A 77 2.17 -3.00 -6.61
N VAL A 78 1.09 -3.74 -6.35
CA VAL A 78 0.90 -4.52 -5.13
C VAL A 78 1.20 -5.98 -5.39
N THR A 79 2.11 -6.53 -4.62
CA THR A 79 2.50 -7.94 -4.71
C THR A 79 2.74 -8.53 -3.32
N SER A 80 2.98 -9.83 -3.25
CA SER A 80 3.31 -10.51 -2.00
C SER A 80 4.62 -9.99 -1.43
N HIS A 81 4.68 -9.83 -0.11
CA HIS A 81 5.85 -9.27 0.58
C HIS A 81 7.14 -10.07 0.33
N ASP A 82 7.04 -11.38 0.21
CA ASP A 82 8.16 -12.29 0.00
C ASP A 82 8.54 -12.49 -1.48
N ARG A 83 7.75 -11.94 -2.42
CA ARG A 83 8.03 -12.05 -3.85
C ARG A 83 9.03 -10.98 -4.30
N PRO A 84 10.19 -11.36 -4.86
CA PRO A 84 11.09 -10.37 -5.44
C PRO A 84 10.45 -9.63 -6.60
N PHE A 85 10.72 -8.33 -6.71
CA PHE A 85 10.29 -7.55 -7.87
C PHE A 85 11.25 -7.79 -9.04
N VAL A 86 10.72 -8.35 -10.13
CA VAL A 86 11.45 -8.60 -11.36
C VAL A 86 10.89 -7.69 -12.46
N THR A 87 11.63 -6.65 -12.80
CA THR A 87 11.20 -5.62 -13.77
C THR A 87 10.73 -6.24 -15.09
N ARG A 88 11.46 -7.22 -15.60
CA ARG A 88 11.14 -7.89 -16.87
C ARG A 88 9.78 -8.59 -16.82
N GLU A 89 9.48 -9.29 -15.73
CA GLU A 89 8.19 -9.97 -15.55
C GLU A 89 7.04 -8.97 -15.48
N PHE A 90 7.21 -7.91 -14.68
CA PHE A 90 6.22 -6.85 -14.54
C PHE A 90 5.91 -6.17 -15.88
N CYS A 91 6.94 -5.72 -16.60
CA CYS A 91 6.78 -5.08 -17.89
C CYS A 91 6.20 -6.02 -18.94
N GLY A 92 6.60 -7.29 -18.94
CA GLY A 92 6.07 -8.32 -19.83
C GLY A 92 4.59 -8.58 -19.60
N ALA A 93 4.16 -8.66 -18.35
CA ALA A 93 2.76 -8.88 -18.00
C ALA A 93 1.85 -7.71 -18.45
N LEU A 94 2.37 -6.49 -18.41
CA LEU A 94 1.62 -5.29 -18.82
C LEU A 94 1.80 -4.92 -20.29
N GLY A 95 2.77 -5.51 -20.99
CA GLY A 95 3.10 -5.13 -22.36
C GLY A 95 3.65 -3.71 -22.50
N ILE A 96 4.42 -3.25 -21.51
CA ILE A 96 4.97 -1.89 -21.44
C ILE A 96 6.50 -1.91 -21.54
N PRO A 97 7.12 -0.77 -21.96
CA PRO A 97 8.55 -0.60 -21.93
C PRO A 97 9.11 -0.69 -20.49
N ARG A 98 10.43 -0.86 -20.41
CA ARG A 98 11.13 -0.99 -19.14
C ARG A 98 10.82 0.16 -18.18
N VAL A 99 10.53 -0.18 -16.93
CA VAL A 99 10.35 0.75 -15.81
C VAL A 99 11.54 0.70 -14.86
N SER A 100 11.67 1.73 -14.04
CA SER A 100 12.60 1.81 -12.91
C SER A 100 11.90 2.38 -11.70
N PHE A 101 12.51 2.24 -10.51
CA PHE A 101 11.97 2.88 -9.32
C PHE A 101 11.89 4.38 -9.51
N ALA A 102 10.76 4.99 -9.14
CA ALA A 102 10.60 6.42 -9.15
C ALA A 102 11.43 7.07 -8.02
N SER A 103 11.77 8.35 -8.19
CA SER A 103 12.51 9.09 -7.17
C SER A 103 11.69 9.31 -5.90
N ALA A 104 12.37 9.56 -4.78
CA ALA A 104 11.74 9.91 -3.52
C ALA A 104 10.86 11.17 -3.64
N ASP A 105 11.29 12.15 -4.44
CA ASP A 105 10.53 13.38 -4.68
C ASP A 105 9.24 13.08 -5.43
N LYS A 106 9.28 12.25 -6.47
CA LYS A 106 8.08 11.84 -7.22
C LYS A 106 7.15 10.98 -6.39
N LEU A 107 7.69 10.11 -5.55
CA LEU A 107 6.91 9.32 -4.60
C LEU A 107 6.11 10.23 -3.67
N TRP A 108 6.76 11.21 -3.06
CA TRP A 108 6.09 12.18 -2.19
C TRP A 108 5.04 13.01 -2.94
N GLU A 109 5.43 13.57 -4.09
CA GLU A 109 4.55 14.42 -4.91
C GLU A 109 3.26 13.68 -5.33
N LEU A 110 3.41 12.46 -5.86
CA LEU A 110 2.30 11.74 -6.50
C LEU A 110 1.52 10.84 -5.53
N THR A 111 2.12 10.40 -4.46
CA THR A 111 1.48 9.41 -3.58
C THR A 111 1.33 9.86 -2.13
N GLY A 112 1.98 10.95 -1.74
CA GLY A 112 1.89 11.47 -0.37
C GLY A 112 2.64 10.66 0.67
N VAL A 113 3.53 9.75 0.26
CA VAL A 113 4.33 8.92 1.17
C VAL A 113 5.82 9.14 1.00
N ARG A 114 6.57 8.79 2.04
CA ARG A 114 8.03 8.73 2.00
C ARG A 114 8.50 7.31 1.70
N VAL A 115 9.76 7.16 1.33
CA VAL A 115 10.38 5.85 1.07
C VAL A 115 10.18 4.94 2.28
N GLY A 116 9.76 3.71 2.01
CA GLY A 116 9.48 2.70 3.02
C GLY A 116 8.02 2.61 3.47
N ALA A 117 7.16 3.56 3.05
CA ALA A 117 5.75 3.58 3.42
C ALA A 117 4.80 3.58 2.21
N THR A 118 5.28 3.10 1.06
CA THR A 118 4.48 3.02 -0.18
C THR A 118 3.26 2.11 0.03
N THR A 119 2.09 2.60 -0.40
CA THR A 119 0.82 1.92 -0.19
C THR A 119 -0.15 2.18 -1.35
N ILE A 120 -0.95 1.16 -1.69
CA ILE A 120 -2.06 1.32 -2.64
C ILE A 120 -3.13 2.30 -2.13
N LEU A 121 -3.18 2.51 -0.83
CA LEU A 121 -4.12 3.45 -0.22
C LEU A 121 -3.87 4.89 -0.65
N SER A 122 -2.70 5.20 -1.21
CA SER A 122 -2.40 6.48 -1.85
C SER A 122 -3.30 6.81 -3.04
N ALA A 123 -4.07 5.84 -3.55
CA ALA A 123 -4.99 6.06 -4.67
C ALA A 123 -6.02 7.17 -4.43
N VAL A 124 -6.32 7.49 -3.16
CA VAL A 124 -7.22 8.61 -2.78
C VAL A 124 -6.49 9.96 -2.77
N TRP A 125 -5.16 9.97 -2.85
CA TRP A 125 -4.38 11.20 -2.91
C TRP A 125 -4.61 11.89 -4.25
N PRO A 126 -4.98 13.19 -4.29
CA PRO A 126 -5.38 13.84 -5.53
C PRO A 126 -4.34 13.75 -6.65
N ALA A 127 -3.06 13.90 -6.33
CA ALA A 127 -1.98 13.80 -7.32
C ALA A 127 -1.78 12.37 -7.86
N CYS A 128 -2.34 11.37 -7.20
CA CYS A 128 -2.24 9.96 -7.61
C CYS A 128 -3.26 9.58 -8.71
N ALA A 129 -4.15 10.48 -9.10
CA ALA A 129 -5.23 10.21 -10.05
C ALA A 129 -4.75 9.66 -11.40
N GLY A 130 -3.57 10.07 -11.86
CA GLY A 130 -2.96 9.59 -13.10
C GLY A 130 -2.04 8.40 -12.96
N VAL A 131 -1.88 7.86 -11.77
CA VAL A 131 -1.01 6.71 -11.51
C VAL A 131 -1.76 5.41 -11.82
N HIS A 132 -1.12 4.51 -12.56
CA HIS A 132 -1.69 3.20 -12.86
C HIS A 132 -1.62 2.29 -11.62
N LEU A 133 -2.76 1.71 -11.26
CA LEU A 133 -2.86 0.77 -10.15
C LEU A 133 -2.75 -0.65 -10.69
N VAL A 134 -1.79 -1.41 -10.21
CA VAL A 134 -1.53 -2.80 -10.64
C VAL A 134 -1.47 -3.70 -9.41
N MET A 135 -2.07 -4.86 -9.50
CA MET A 135 -2.13 -5.81 -8.37
C MET A 135 -1.97 -7.23 -8.88
N ASP A 136 -1.22 -8.05 -8.15
CA ASP A 136 -1.20 -9.49 -8.42
C ASP A 136 -2.59 -10.07 -8.21
N ALA A 137 -3.03 -10.92 -9.13
CA ALA A 137 -4.33 -11.58 -9.05
C ALA A 137 -4.49 -12.40 -7.76
N SER A 138 -3.41 -12.99 -7.25
CA SER A 138 -3.42 -13.73 -5.99
C SER A 138 -3.73 -12.83 -4.78
N ILE A 139 -3.28 -11.59 -4.80
CA ILE A 139 -3.60 -10.60 -3.76
C ILE A 139 -5.08 -10.18 -3.87
N ALA A 140 -5.54 -9.90 -5.09
CA ALA A 140 -6.92 -9.49 -5.33
C ALA A 140 -7.95 -10.57 -4.95
N SER A 141 -7.58 -11.85 -5.03
CA SER A 141 -8.46 -12.97 -4.68
C SER A 141 -8.39 -13.40 -3.21
N ALA A 142 -7.46 -12.86 -2.42
CA ALA A 142 -7.35 -13.16 -1.00
C ALA A 142 -8.49 -12.51 -0.22
N GLU A 143 -8.95 -13.16 0.85
CA GLU A 143 -10.02 -12.61 1.69
C GLU A 143 -9.59 -11.33 2.42
N TRP A 144 -8.37 -11.32 2.96
CA TRP A 144 -7.86 -10.24 3.77
C TRP A 144 -6.70 -9.53 3.11
N PHE A 145 -6.65 -8.23 3.32
CA PHE A 145 -5.61 -7.32 2.84
C PHE A 145 -4.98 -6.59 4.02
N ALA A 146 -3.66 -6.53 4.06
CA ALA A 146 -2.94 -5.79 5.09
C ALA A 146 -1.77 -5.01 4.47
N CYS A 147 -1.66 -3.73 4.83
CA CYS A 147 -0.63 -2.85 4.31
C CYS A 147 -0.29 -1.72 5.30
N THR A 148 0.77 -0.97 5.00
CA THR A 148 1.01 0.29 5.71
C THR A 148 -0.09 1.31 5.39
N ASP A 149 -0.39 2.18 6.35
CA ASP A 149 -1.32 3.29 6.19
C ASP A 149 -0.63 4.58 5.65
N GLY A 150 0.50 4.43 5.00
CA GLY A 150 1.30 5.54 4.51
C GLY A 150 2.34 6.05 5.50
N THR A 151 2.48 5.37 6.64
CA THR A 151 3.52 5.62 7.64
C THR A 151 4.29 4.32 7.93
N PRO A 152 5.54 4.39 8.37
CA PRO A 152 6.31 3.19 8.73
C PRO A 152 5.91 2.62 10.09
N THR A 153 5.02 3.26 10.83
CA THR A 153 4.72 2.97 12.24
C THR A 153 3.27 2.51 12.47
N CYS A 154 2.49 2.35 11.41
CA CYS A 154 1.11 1.87 11.52
C CYS A 154 0.73 1.04 10.30
N PHE A 155 0.12 -0.12 10.56
CA PHE A 155 -0.31 -1.07 9.53
C PHE A 155 -1.77 -1.42 9.75
N VAL A 156 -2.52 -1.54 8.65
CA VAL A 156 -3.97 -1.71 8.67
C VAL A 156 -4.37 -2.98 7.94
N LYS A 157 -5.39 -3.65 8.47
CA LYS A 157 -6.00 -4.86 7.90
C LYS A 157 -7.48 -4.64 7.66
N PHE A 158 -7.96 -5.07 6.51
CA PHE A 158 -9.37 -4.99 6.13
C PHE A 158 -9.67 -6.00 5.02
N LYS A 159 -10.93 -6.14 4.65
CA LYS A 159 -11.34 -7.06 3.60
C LYS A 159 -10.85 -6.60 2.23
N THR A 160 -10.31 -7.51 1.43
CA THR A 160 -9.86 -7.22 0.06
C THR A 160 -11.02 -6.75 -0.83
N VAL A 161 -12.22 -7.31 -0.64
CA VAL A 161 -13.41 -6.88 -1.37
C VAL A 161 -13.75 -5.42 -1.07
N ASP A 162 -13.57 -4.96 0.17
CA ASP A 162 -13.78 -3.56 0.54
C ASP A 162 -12.75 -2.63 -0.09
N LEU A 163 -11.50 -3.09 -0.24
CA LEU A 163 -10.50 -2.34 -1.00
C LEU A 163 -10.95 -2.12 -2.45
N LEU A 164 -11.34 -3.19 -3.13
CA LEU A 164 -11.63 -3.15 -4.57
C LEU A 164 -12.97 -2.48 -4.88
N GLU A 165 -14.00 -2.72 -4.07
CA GLU A 165 -15.37 -2.28 -4.36
C GLU A 165 -15.75 -0.96 -3.70
N LYS A 166 -15.10 -0.59 -2.58
CA LYS A 166 -15.42 0.63 -1.83
C LYS A 166 -14.29 1.65 -1.85
N TYR A 167 -13.09 1.26 -1.40
CA TYR A 167 -11.95 2.18 -1.30
C TYR A 167 -11.49 2.68 -2.68
N LEU A 168 -11.33 1.74 -3.62
CA LEU A 168 -10.89 2.02 -4.99
C LEU A 168 -12.05 2.19 -5.98
N ILE A 169 -13.24 2.50 -5.48
CA ILE A 169 -14.42 2.70 -6.33
C ILE A 169 -14.16 3.75 -7.43
N GLY A 170 -14.55 3.43 -8.66
CA GLY A 170 -14.33 4.30 -9.81
C GLY A 170 -12.89 4.34 -10.34
N LYS A 171 -11.99 3.57 -9.74
CA LYS A 171 -10.59 3.47 -10.19
C LYS A 171 -10.35 2.14 -10.89
N GLU A 172 -9.58 2.20 -11.97
CA GLU A 172 -9.18 1.00 -12.70
C GLU A 172 -7.98 0.35 -12.01
N VAL A 173 -8.09 -0.94 -11.73
CA VAL A 173 -7.01 -1.77 -11.19
C VAL A 173 -6.71 -2.87 -12.19
N THR A 174 -5.48 -2.90 -12.69
CA THR A 174 -5.01 -3.95 -13.59
C THR A 174 -4.49 -5.14 -12.79
N LEU A 175 -5.03 -6.33 -13.03
CA LEU A 175 -4.58 -7.57 -12.39
C LEU A 175 -3.57 -8.30 -13.27
N ILE A 176 -2.51 -8.79 -12.66
CA ILE A 176 -1.48 -9.58 -13.37
C ILE A 176 -1.13 -10.86 -12.61
#